data_5d52b877d36713bd16e4ba6a1f7bf7a0
#
_entry.id   5d52b877d36713bd16e4ba6a1f7bf7a0
#
_cell.length_a   1.000
_cell.length_b   1.000
_cell.length_c   1.000
_cell.angle_alpha   90.00
_cell.angle_beta   90.00
_cell.angle_gamma   90.00
#
_symmetry.space_group_name_H-M   'P 1'
#
loop_
_entity.id
_entity.type
_entity.pdbx_description
1 polymer ?
#
loop_
_entity_poly.entity_id
_entity_poly.type
_entity_poly.pdbx_seq_one_letter_code
_entity_poly.pdbx_strand_id
1 'polypeptide(L)'
;MRREKIVVLTGAGISAESGVPTFRDSDGLWCNYKVEEICTPEALLHNRDVVIDFYNQRRKQLLTVEPNKAHTELVKLEQKYVVDIVTQNVDDLHERAGSSSILHLHGELKKVSCMNNENHIFTTSSDQGSNDRCEICNGLLRPYIVFFGEAVPNIEPAARLAQDADILIVIGTSLQVYPA
;
A
#
# COMPACT_ATOMS: atom_id res chain seq x y z
N MET A 1 -3.98 -20.09 28.10
CA MET A 1 -3.17 -20.53 26.95
C MET A 1 -2.83 -19.30 26.11
N ARG A 2 -1.58 -19.15 25.64
CA ARG A 2 -1.19 -18.09 24.70
C ARG A 2 -1.94 -18.35 23.39
N ARG A 3 -2.51 -17.32 22.77
CA ARG A 3 -3.04 -17.41 21.40
C ARG A 3 -1.84 -17.52 20.43
N GLU A 4 -1.93 -18.42 19.47
CA GLU A 4 -0.93 -18.52 18.40
C GLU A 4 -0.96 -17.25 17.54
N LYS A 5 0.23 -16.85 17.06
CA LYS A 5 0.44 -15.68 16.25
C LYS A 5 0.56 -16.07 14.77
N ILE A 6 -0.33 -15.52 13.97
CA ILE A 6 -0.31 -15.64 12.50
C ILE A 6 0.18 -14.34 11.91
N VAL A 7 1.18 -14.41 11.04
CA VAL A 7 1.56 -13.28 10.17
C VAL A 7 1.15 -13.61 8.74
N VAL A 8 0.46 -12.68 8.10
CA VAL A 8 -0.04 -12.86 6.73
C VAL A 8 0.63 -11.84 5.83
N LEU A 9 1.51 -12.29 4.93
CA LEU A 9 2.08 -11.45 3.87
C LEU A 9 1.13 -11.44 2.68
N THR A 10 0.62 -10.26 2.30
CA THR A 10 -0.29 -10.10 1.17
C THR A 10 0.28 -9.24 0.05
N GLY A 11 -0.09 -9.54 -1.19
CA GLY A 11 0.22 -8.75 -2.38
C GLY A 11 -1.02 -8.49 -3.23
N ALA A 12 -0.86 -7.87 -4.38
CA ALA A 12 -1.96 -7.37 -5.23
C ALA A 12 -3.00 -8.42 -5.61
N GLY A 13 -2.61 -9.69 -5.68
CA GLY A 13 -3.52 -10.79 -6.00
C GLY A 13 -4.66 -10.97 -5.00
N ILE A 14 -4.51 -10.57 -3.71
CA ILE A 14 -5.61 -10.65 -2.75
C ILE A 14 -6.72 -9.65 -3.09
N SER A 15 -6.39 -8.52 -3.71
CA SER A 15 -7.33 -7.46 -4.08
C SER A 15 -7.90 -7.60 -5.50
N ALA A 16 -7.42 -8.60 -6.28
CA ALA A 16 -7.85 -8.80 -7.67
C ALA A 16 -9.36 -9.08 -7.78
N GLU A 17 -9.90 -9.97 -6.93
CA GLU A 17 -11.34 -10.27 -6.90
C GLU A 17 -12.20 -9.08 -6.43
N SER A 18 -11.60 -8.08 -5.80
CA SER A 18 -12.26 -6.82 -5.47
C SER A 18 -12.35 -5.85 -6.66
N GLY A 19 -11.70 -6.17 -7.79
CA GLY A 19 -11.63 -5.28 -8.96
C GLY A 19 -10.44 -4.31 -8.93
N VAL A 20 -9.44 -4.54 -8.06
CA VAL A 20 -8.18 -3.80 -8.08
C VAL A 20 -7.20 -4.55 -8.99
N PRO A 21 -6.85 -4.01 -10.17
CA PRO A 21 -5.91 -4.68 -11.08
C PRO A 21 -4.55 -4.90 -10.41
N THR A 22 -3.95 -6.05 -10.67
CA THR A 22 -2.58 -6.30 -10.25
C THR A 22 -1.61 -5.51 -11.14
N PHE A 23 -0.39 -5.37 -10.67
CA PHE A 23 0.69 -4.70 -11.43
C PHE A 23 0.98 -5.39 -12.79
N ARG A 24 0.57 -6.64 -12.97
CA ARG A 24 0.84 -7.46 -14.17
C ARG A 24 -0.36 -7.58 -15.10
N ASP A 25 -1.53 -7.11 -14.69
CA ASP A 25 -2.72 -7.22 -15.53
C ASP A 25 -2.58 -6.33 -16.77
N SER A 26 -2.90 -6.90 -17.93
CA SER A 26 -2.76 -6.24 -19.23
C SER A 26 -3.81 -5.15 -19.51
N ASP A 27 -4.78 -4.97 -18.63
CA ASP A 27 -5.95 -4.11 -18.78
C ASP A 27 -6.24 -3.26 -17.54
N GLY A 28 -5.30 -2.46 -17.09
CA GLY A 28 -5.50 -1.57 -15.96
C GLY A 28 -4.85 -0.21 -16.18
N LEU A 29 -4.91 0.66 -15.19
CA LEU A 29 -4.22 1.96 -15.22
C LEU A 29 -2.71 1.81 -15.48
N TRP A 30 -2.12 0.70 -15.06
CA TRP A 30 -0.71 0.36 -15.29
C TRP A 30 -0.37 0.14 -16.77
N CYS A 31 -1.33 -0.27 -17.62
CA CYS A 31 -1.09 -0.50 -19.05
C CYS A 31 -0.79 0.75 -19.85
N ASN A 32 -1.26 1.89 -19.36
CA ASN A 32 -1.12 3.17 -20.04
C ASN A 32 0.17 3.91 -19.69
N TYR A 33 0.93 3.40 -18.71
CA TYR A 33 2.13 4.06 -18.20
C TYR A 33 3.26 3.07 -17.99
N LYS A 34 4.47 3.48 -18.30
CA LYS A 34 5.66 2.73 -17.87
C LYS A 34 5.96 3.04 -16.40
N VAL A 35 6.47 2.05 -15.68
CA VAL A 35 6.85 2.19 -14.27
C VAL A 35 7.78 3.38 -14.05
N GLU A 36 8.72 3.54 -14.96
CA GLU A 36 9.72 4.61 -14.95
C GLU A 36 9.09 6.01 -15.09
N GLU A 37 7.87 6.10 -15.63
CA GLU A 37 7.16 7.37 -15.86
C GLU A 37 6.29 7.81 -14.68
N ILE A 38 5.94 6.87 -13.75
CA ILE A 38 4.95 7.13 -12.69
C ILE A 38 5.36 6.65 -11.30
N CYS A 39 6.34 5.77 -11.18
CA CYS A 39 6.64 5.10 -9.90
C CYS A 39 8.13 5.14 -9.56
N THR A 40 8.82 6.24 -9.90
CA THR A 40 10.21 6.50 -9.54
C THR A 40 10.36 7.92 -8.99
N PRO A 41 11.39 8.20 -8.16
CA PRO A 41 11.70 9.56 -7.71
C PRO A 41 11.95 10.52 -8.86
N GLU A 42 12.60 10.06 -9.94
CA GLU A 42 12.89 10.82 -11.15
C GLU A 42 11.58 11.22 -11.86
N ALA A 43 10.62 10.30 -11.97
CA ALA A 43 9.31 10.62 -12.54
C ALA A 43 8.61 11.72 -11.74
N LEU A 44 8.65 11.65 -10.41
CA LEU A 44 8.07 12.66 -9.54
C LEU A 44 8.74 14.04 -9.72
N LEU A 45 10.03 14.09 -10.02
CA LEU A 45 10.76 15.34 -10.23
C LEU A 45 10.48 15.95 -11.62
N HIS A 46 10.40 15.12 -12.65
CA HIS A 46 10.32 15.57 -14.04
C HIS A 46 8.91 15.59 -14.63
N ASN A 47 8.04 14.71 -14.15
CA ASN A 47 6.66 14.50 -14.65
C ASN A 47 5.63 14.55 -13.52
N ARG A 48 5.81 15.45 -12.57
CA ARG A 48 5.06 15.53 -11.33
C ARG A 48 3.53 15.50 -11.53
N ASP A 49 3.03 16.28 -12.49
CA ASP A 49 1.59 16.35 -12.77
C ASP A 49 1.02 14.99 -13.17
N VAL A 50 1.75 14.27 -14.04
CA VAL A 50 1.36 12.92 -14.50
C VAL A 50 1.37 11.93 -13.35
N VAL A 51 2.42 11.96 -12.51
CA VAL A 51 2.52 11.09 -11.34
C VAL A 51 1.37 11.33 -10.38
N ILE A 52 1.10 12.59 -10.05
CA ILE A 52 0.03 12.94 -9.10
C ILE A 52 -1.34 12.57 -9.66
N ASP A 53 -1.61 12.84 -10.95
CA ASP A 53 -2.86 12.45 -11.59
C ASP A 53 -3.05 10.93 -11.59
N PHE A 54 -2.01 10.16 -11.89
CA PHE A 54 -2.04 8.70 -11.81
C PHE A 54 -2.48 8.23 -10.42
N TYR A 55 -1.88 8.74 -9.35
CA TYR A 55 -2.24 8.34 -7.98
C TYR A 55 -3.62 8.87 -7.56
N ASN A 56 -4.08 10.00 -8.10
CA ASN A 56 -5.47 10.46 -7.94
C ASN A 56 -6.45 9.49 -8.57
N GLN A 57 -6.19 9.01 -9.79
CA GLN A 57 -7.03 8.00 -10.45
C GLN A 57 -7.08 6.71 -9.64
N ARG A 58 -5.94 6.27 -9.09
CA ARG A 58 -5.87 5.11 -8.19
C ARG A 58 -6.72 5.31 -6.93
N ARG A 59 -6.68 6.49 -6.30
CA ARG A 59 -7.54 6.82 -5.15
C ARG A 59 -9.01 6.76 -5.51
N LYS A 60 -9.41 7.31 -6.67
CA LYS A 60 -10.79 7.24 -7.16
C LYS A 60 -11.24 5.80 -7.37
N GLN A 61 -10.39 4.96 -7.95
CA GLN A 61 -10.69 3.54 -8.12
C GLN A 61 -11.00 2.85 -6.79
N LEU A 62 -10.27 3.16 -5.72
CA LEU A 62 -10.54 2.57 -4.40
C LEU A 62 -11.96 2.87 -3.89
N LEU A 63 -12.58 3.98 -4.30
CA LEU A 63 -13.93 4.33 -3.91
C LEU A 63 -14.99 3.43 -4.58
N THR A 64 -14.63 2.70 -5.62
CA THR A 64 -15.55 1.86 -6.43
C THR A 64 -15.45 0.37 -6.10
N VAL A 65 -14.52 -0.02 -5.23
CA VAL A 65 -14.26 -1.41 -4.89
C VAL A 65 -14.53 -1.69 -3.41
N GLU A 66 -14.83 -2.94 -3.09
CA GLU A 66 -15.10 -3.40 -1.72
C GLU A 66 -14.17 -4.57 -1.34
N PRO A 67 -13.88 -4.75 -0.03
CA PRO A 67 -13.17 -5.93 0.43
C PRO A 67 -13.87 -7.21 -0.03
N ASN A 68 -13.09 -8.16 -0.51
CA ASN A 68 -13.62 -9.47 -0.91
C ASN A 68 -13.57 -10.49 0.23
N LYS A 69 -13.96 -11.73 -0.09
CA LYS A 69 -14.01 -12.82 0.90
C LYS A 69 -12.65 -13.10 1.55
N ALA A 70 -11.54 -12.99 0.82
CA ALA A 70 -10.22 -13.23 1.40
C ALA A 70 -9.91 -12.24 2.54
N HIS A 71 -10.20 -10.95 2.34
CA HIS A 71 -10.02 -9.93 3.38
C HIS A 71 -10.89 -10.22 4.61
N THR A 72 -12.17 -10.55 4.42
CA THR A 72 -13.10 -10.81 5.53
C THR A 72 -12.81 -12.10 6.29
N GLU A 73 -12.28 -13.14 5.62
CA GLU A 73 -11.86 -14.36 6.30
C GLU A 73 -10.63 -14.15 7.19
N LEU A 74 -9.70 -13.27 6.80
CA LEU A 74 -8.55 -12.91 7.65
C LEU A 74 -9.01 -12.25 8.96
N VAL A 75 -10.02 -11.38 8.90
CA VAL A 75 -10.63 -10.78 10.11
C VAL A 75 -11.23 -11.85 11.03
N LYS A 76 -11.88 -12.89 10.47
CA LYS A 76 -12.43 -13.98 11.28
C LYS A 76 -11.37 -14.78 12.03
N LEU A 77 -10.15 -14.89 11.48
CA LEU A 77 -9.03 -15.54 12.17
C LEU A 77 -8.70 -14.84 13.50
N GLU A 78 -8.89 -13.52 13.58
CA GLU A 78 -8.63 -12.72 14.79
C GLU A 78 -9.48 -13.17 16.01
N GLN A 79 -10.58 -13.89 15.78
CA GLN A 79 -11.38 -14.45 16.88
C GLN A 79 -10.60 -15.50 17.67
N LYS A 80 -9.67 -16.23 17.03
CA LYS A 80 -8.93 -17.35 17.63
C LYS A 80 -7.43 -17.10 17.76
N TYR A 81 -6.86 -16.29 16.86
CA TYR A 81 -5.43 -16.05 16.72
C TYR A 81 -5.10 -14.57 16.95
N VAL A 82 -3.83 -14.28 17.21
CA VAL A 82 -3.27 -12.94 17.02
C VAL A 82 -2.86 -12.86 15.56
N VAL A 83 -3.44 -11.95 14.79
CA VAL A 83 -3.18 -11.84 13.35
C VAL A 83 -2.55 -10.50 13.05
N ASP A 84 -1.35 -10.53 12.47
CA ASP A 84 -0.68 -9.35 11.92
C ASP A 84 -0.64 -9.48 10.39
N ILE A 85 -1.15 -8.48 9.68
CA ILE A 85 -1.09 -8.40 8.23
C ILE A 85 0.10 -7.53 7.84
N VAL A 86 0.98 -8.06 7.01
CA VAL A 86 2.04 -7.34 6.32
C VAL A 86 1.65 -7.27 4.86
N THR A 87 1.39 -6.08 4.33
CA THR A 87 0.90 -5.96 2.96
C THR A 87 1.83 -5.17 2.06
N GLN A 88 2.05 -5.67 0.84
CA GLN A 88 2.66 -4.94 -0.27
C GLN A 88 1.68 -3.96 -0.92
N ASN A 89 0.36 -4.14 -0.64
CA ASN A 89 -0.68 -3.33 -1.23
C ASN A 89 -0.69 -1.93 -0.63
N VAL A 90 -1.13 -0.99 -1.46
CA VAL A 90 -1.30 0.41 -1.11
C VAL A 90 -2.78 0.79 -0.98
N ASP A 91 -3.68 -0.18 -1.23
CA ASP A 91 -5.12 -0.04 -0.99
C ASP A 91 -5.46 -0.16 0.50
N ASP A 92 -6.69 0.18 0.88
CA ASP A 92 -7.21 0.16 2.25
C ASP A 92 -8.22 -0.99 2.49
N LEU A 93 -8.16 -2.05 1.69
CA LEU A 93 -9.18 -3.11 1.74
C LEU A 93 -9.09 -3.97 3.01
N HIS A 94 -7.89 -4.14 3.58
CA HIS A 94 -7.73 -4.81 4.88
C HIS A 94 -8.36 -4.00 6.02
N GLU A 95 -8.13 -2.67 6.06
CA GLU A 95 -8.74 -1.76 7.02
C GLU A 95 -10.24 -1.76 6.89
N ARG A 96 -10.75 -1.65 5.67
CA ARG A 96 -12.20 -1.64 5.39
C ARG A 96 -12.87 -2.97 5.70
N ALA A 97 -12.15 -4.08 5.61
CA ALA A 97 -12.63 -5.38 6.06
C ALA A 97 -12.70 -5.48 7.59
N GLY A 98 -11.95 -4.66 8.31
CA GLY A 98 -11.91 -4.61 9.77
C GLY A 98 -10.71 -5.31 10.41
N SER A 99 -9.64 -5.60 9.66
CA SER A 99 -8.40 -6.13 10.23
C SER A 99 -7.80 -5.17 11.25
N SER A 100 -7.36 -5.70 12.39
CA SER A 100 -6.94 -4.88 13.53
C SER A 100 -5.46 -4.49 13.54
N SER A 101 -4.61 -5.24 12.85
CA SER A 101 -3.15 -5.02 12.79
C SER A 101 -2.67 -5.15 11.35
N ILE A 102 -2.28 -4.01 10.76
CA ILE A 102 -1.84 -3.95 9.37
C ILE A 102 -0.57 -3.12 9.28
N LEU A 103 0.44 -3.67 8.59
CA LEU A 103 1.70 -3.00 8.28
C LEU A 103 1.86 -2.90 6.77
N HIS A 104 1.76 -1.70 6.22
CA HIS A 104 2.01 -1.44 4.81
C HIS A 104 3.51 -1.33 4.51
N LEU A 105 4.00 -2.13 3.56
CA LEU A 105 5.40 -2.08 3.12
C LEU A 105 5.66 -0.94 2.12
N HIS A 106 4.70 -0.67 1.25
CA HIS A 106 4.88 0.23 0.12
C HIS A 106 4.09 1.54 0.22
N GLY A 107 3.63 1.89 1.43
CA GLY A 107 2.83 3.09 1.66
C GLY A 107 1.34 2.87 1.45
N GLU A 108 0.58 3.96 1.38
CA GLU A 108 -0.88 3.96 1.39
C GLU A 108 -1.43 5.04 0.45
N LEU A 109 -2.35 4.66 -0.44
CA LEU A 109 -2.96 5.58 -1.42
C LEU A 109 -3.73 6.74 -0.77
N LYS A 110 -4.32 6.52 0.41
CA LYS A 110 -5.07 7.54 1.16
C LYS A 110 -4.19 8.50 1.97
N LYS A 111 -2.87 8.42 1.78
CA LYS A 111 -1.94 9.32 2.47
C LYS A 111 -1.06 10.07 1.48
N VAL A 112 -0.60 11.22 1.92
CA VAL A 112 0.43 12.03 1.26
C VAL A 112 1.53 12.34 2.27
N SER A 113 2.76 12.52 1.79
CA SER A 113 3.89 12.87 2.63
C SER A 113 4.63 14.10 2.08
N CYS A 114 5.35 14.77 2.97
CA CYS A 114 6.15 15.93 2.59
C CYS A 114 7.49 15.49 1.99
N MET A 115 7.88 16.12 0.89
CA MET A 115 9.18 15.88 0.24
C MET A 115 10.38 16.36 1.07
N ASN A 116 10.17 17.34 1.96
CA ASN A 116 11.25 17.87 2.83
C ASN A 116 11.42 17.08 4.13
N ASN A 117 10.36 16.38 4.58
CA ASN A 117 10.40 15.58 5.81
C ASN A 117 9.36 14.44 5.69
N GLU A 118 9.84 13.22 5.50
CA GLU A 118 9.02 12.02 5.31
C GLU A 118 8.09 11.70 6.49
N ASN A 119 8.41 12.21 7.69
CA ASN A 119 7.55 12.03 8.87
C ASN A 119 6.32 12.96 8.89
N HIS A 120 6.26 13.95 8.01
CA HIS A 120 5.06 14.78 7.83
C HIS A 120 4.11 14.05 6.87
N ILE A 121 3.24 13.21 7.44
CA ILE A 121 2.28 12.36 6.71
C ILE A 121 0.88 12.86 7.04
N PHE A 122 0.04 12.98 6.00
CA PHE A 122 -1.33 13.45 6.11
C PHE A 122 -2.28 12.47 5.41
N THR A 123 -3.46 12.25 5.98
CA THR A 123 -4.54 11.53 5.29
C THR A 123 -5.19 12.46 4.28
N THR A 124 -5.50 11.95 3.08
CA THR A 124 -6.24 12.68 2.06
C THR A 124 -7.49 11.94 1.64
N SER A 125 -8.61 12.66 1.53
CA SER A 125 -9.88 12.16 1.00
C SER A 125 -10.22 12.75 -0.38
N SER A 126 -9.38 13.66 -0.87
CA SER A 126 -9.56 14.39 -2.13
C SER A 126 -8.39 14.16 -3.08
N ASP A 127 -8.52 14.66 -4.31
CA ASP A 127 -7.41 14.70 -5.24
C ASP A 127 -6.28 15.57 -4.69
N GLN A 128 -5.07 15.10 -4.84
CA GLN A 128 -3.86 15.86 -4.55
C GLN A 128 -3.56 16.78 -5.74
N GLY A 129 -3.26 18.05 -5.45
CA GLY A 129 -2.73 18.98 -6.44
C GLY A 129 -1.21 18.88 -6.57
N SER A 130 -0.66 19.17 -7.74
CA SER A 130 0.79 19.13 -7.98
C SER A 130 1.57 20.17 -7.14
N ASN A 131 0.90 21.24 -6.74
CA ASN A 131 1.48 22.31 -5.94
C ASN A 131 1.06 22.28 -4.46
N ASP A 132 0.40 21.22 -4.02
CA ASP A 132 0.00 21.06 -2.62
C ASP A 132 1.23 21.06 -1.72
N ARG A 133 1.07 21.75 -0.58
CA ARG A 133 2.18 21.99 0.34
C ARG A 133 1.88 21.47 1.73
N CYS A 134 2.94 21.06 2.36
CA CYS A 134 2.96 20.61 3.74
C CYS A 134 2.56 21.76 4.69
N GLU A 135 1.54 21.54 5.50
CA GLU A 135 1.06 22.51 6.48
C GLU A 135 2.09 22.83 7.59
N ILE A 136 3.07 21.94 7.80
CA ILE A 136 4.09 22.08 8.84
C ILE A 136 5.31 22.86 8.34
N CYS A 137 5.82 22.57 7.14
CA CYS A 137 7.10 23.13 6.67
C CYS A 137 7.07 23.76 5.27
N ASN A 138 5.86 23.83 4.67
CA ASN A 138 5.63 24.39 3.34
C ASN A 138 6.38 23.66 2.18
N GLY A 139 6.95 22.47 2.43
CA GLY A 139 7.50 21.61 1.39
C GLY A 139 6.41 21.05 0.47
N LEU A 140 6.77 20.65 -0.75
CA LEU A 140 5.81 19.99 -1.65
C LEU A 140 5.33 18.65 -1.05
N LEU A 141 4.05 18.32 -1.28
CA LEU A 141 3.49 17.02 -0.90
C LEU A 141 3.61 16.03 -2.07
N ARG A 142 3.87 14.77 -1.77
CA ARG A 142 3.89 13.64 -2.72
C ARG A 142 2.91 12.55 -2.27
N PRO A 143 2.48 11.63 -3.14
CA PRO A 143 1.82 10.40 -2.71
C PRO A 143 2.68 9.66 -1.68
N TYR A 144 2.07 9.17 -0.60
CA TYR A 144 2.76 8.36 0.42
C TYR A 144 2.92 6.92 -0.08
N ILE A 145 3.75 6.76 -1.09
CA ILE A 145 4.04 5.51 -1.78
C ILE A 145 5.55 5.34 -1.83
N VAL A 146 6.04 4.14 -1.55
CA VAL A 146 7.44 3.77 -1.77
C VAL A 146 7.64 3.53 -3.26
N PHE A 147 8.42 4.37 -3.90
CA PHE A 147 8.74 4.27 -5.33
C PHE A 147 9.88 3.28 -5.57
N PHE A 148 9.97 2.76 -6.78
CA PHE A 148 11.10 1.92 -7.17
C PHE A 148 12.42 2.69 -6.99
N GLY A 149 13.40 2.04 -6.35
CA GLY A 149 14.69 2.66 -5.98
C GLY A 149 14.71 3.32 -4.60
N GLU A 150 13.56 3.50 -3.94
CA GLU A 150 13.51 4.00 -2.57
C GLU A 150 13.65 2.86 -1.55
N ALA A 151 14.16 3.20 -0.38
CA ALA A 151 14.15 2.28 0.77
C ALA A 151 12.72 1.95 1.20
N VAL A 152 12.49 0.73 1.68
CA VAL A 152 11.21 0.29 2.26
C VAL A 152 11.28 0.44 3.77
N PRO A 153 10.71 1.51 4.38
CA PRO A 153 10.90 1.81 5.80
C PRO A 153 10.43 0.70 6.73
N ASN A 154 9.37 0.01 6.32
CA ASN A 154 8.71 -1.00 7.14
C ASN A 154 9.24 -2.44 6.94
N ILE A 155 10.34 -2.63 6.20
CA ILE A 155 10.88 -3.97 5.96
C ILE A 155 11.42 -4.63 7.24
N GLU A 156 12.13 -3.87 8.08
CA GLU A 156 12.63 -4.42 9.36
C GLU A 156 11.51 -4.75 10.36
N PRO A 157 10.52 -3.86 10.61
CA PRO A 157 9.33 -4.22 11.39
C PRO A 157 8.62 -5.47 10.86
N ALA A 158 8.44 -5.57 9.54
CA ALA A 158 7.81 -6.75 8.91
C ALA A 158 8.61 -8.03 9.15
N ALA A 159 9.93 -7.98 8.98
CA ALA A 159 10.80 -9.12 9.24
C ALA A 159 10.72 -9.60 10.69
N ARG A 160 10.67 -8.68 11.66
CA ARG A 160 10.47 -9.01 13.08
C ARG A 160 9.14 -9.69 13.33
N LEU A 161 8.04 -9.17 12.74
CA LEU A 161 6.73 -9.81 12.83
C LEU A 161 6.77 -11.23 12.30
N ALA A 162 7.40 -11.44 11.13
CA ALA A 162 7.52 -12.77 10.51
C ALA A 162 8.38 -13.74 11.34
N GLN A 163 9.46 -13.26 11.98
CA GLN A 163 10.29 -14.07 12.86
C GLN A 163 9.58 -14.51 14.14
N ASP A 164 8.68 -13.65 14.67
CA ASP A 164 7.92 -13.91 15.88
C ASP A 164 6.63 -14.70 15.64
N ALA A 165 6.34 -15.06 14.39
CA ALA A 165 5.12 -15.76 14.01
C ALA A 165 5.21 -17.27 14.36
N ASP A 166 4.11 -17.83 14.89
CA ASP A 166 3.95 -19.27 14.98
C ASP A 166 3.56 -19.85 13.60
N ILE A 167 2.86 -19.07 12.77
CA ILE A 167 2.43 -19.42 11.40
C ILE A 167 2.64 -18.22 10.49
N LEU A 168 3.29 -18.44 9.34
CA LEU A 168 3.39 -17.44 8.26
C LEU A 168 2.56 -17.91 7.05
N ILE A 169 1.65 -17.04 6.60
CA ILE A 169 0.80 -17.26 5.43
C ILE A 169 1.17 -16.24 4.36
N VAL A 170 1.26 -16.68 3.10
CA VAL A 170 1.56 -15.81 1.96
C VAL A 170 0.41 -15.88 0.96
N ILE A 171 -0.19 -14.73 0.61
CA ILE A 171 -1.38 -14.63 -0.24
C ILE A 171 -1.20 -13.57 -1.32
N GLY A 172 -1.48 -13.94 -2.57
CA GLY A 172 -1.62 -12.98 -3.67
C GLY A 172 -0.34 -12.22 -4.05
N THR A 173 0.84 -12.73 -3.68
CA THR A 173 2.12 -12.17 -4.12
C THR A 173 2.95 -13.20 -4.85
N SER A 174 3.70 -12.73 -5.84
CA SER A 174 4.67 -13.56 -6.56
C SER A 174 6.04 -13.60 -5.90
N LEU A 175 6.25 -12.80 -4.83
CA LEU A 175 7.54 -12.60 -4.15
C LEU A 175 8.67 -12.13 -5.08
N GLN A 176 8.31 -11.43 -6.18
CA GLN A 176 9.30 -10.91 -7.15
C GLN A 176 9.56 -9.41 -6.99
N VAL A 177 8.80 -8.72 -6.17
CA VAL A 177 9.04 -7.32 -5.83
C VAL A 177 9.94 -7.31 -4.60
N TYR A 178 11.22 -7.03 -4.82
CA TYR A 178 12.21 -6.91 -3.76
C TYR A 178 12.15 -5.50 -3.14
N PRO A 179 12.34 -5.34 -1.80
CA PRO A 179 12.78 -6.36 -0.83
C PRO A 179 11.67 -7.04 -0.01
N ALA A 180 10.49 -7.21 -0.48
CA ALA A 180 9.37 -7.79 0.29
C ALA A 180 9.18 -9.30 0.06
#